data_25501cbcb72088a9ecd56a731508e360
#
_entry.id   25501cbcb72088a9ecd56a731508e360
#
_cell.length_a   1.000
_cell.length_b   1.000
_cell.length_c   1.000
_cell.angle_alpha   90.00
_cell.angle_beta   90.00
_cell.angle_gamma   90.00
#
_symmetry.space_group_name_H-M   'P 1'
#
loop_
_entity.id
_entity.type
_entity.pdbx_description
1 polymer ?
#
loop_
_entity_poly.entity_id
_entity_poly.type
_entity_poly.pdbx_seq_one_letter_code
_entity_poly.pdbx_strand_id
1 'polypeptide(L)'
;RIGIRRVHLEEDTGKLLHVEGDRSLVDYNRSGVPLMEIVTEHDPAAGFDQINSADEAREYLVRLRSILLYLGVSDGKMEEGSLRCEPNISIRPKGSGEFGVRTEIKNLNSFRAVYNGVKYEIERQERVLREGGTVIHETRRWDEPRSVTASMRSKELEQEYRYFPEPDLVPMVFE
;
A
#
# COMPACT_ATOMS: atom_id res chain seq x y z
N ARG A 1 -9.03 -15.26 7.55
CA ARG A 1 -9.15 -14.16 8.53
C ARG A 1 -7.90 -13.28 8.41
N ILE A 2 -8.07 -11.97 8.12
CA ILE A 2 -6.97 -11.03 7.97
C ILE A 2 -6.77 -10.28 9.28
N GLY A 3 -5.54 -10.30 9.81
CA GLY A 3 -5.14 -9.56 10.99
C GLY A 3 -4.81 -8.10 10.65
N ILE A 4 -5.00 -7.22 11.61
CA ILE A 4 -4.53 -5.83 11.57
C ILE A 4 -3.38 -5.71 12.56
N ARG A 5 -2.20 -5.37 12.05
CA ARG A 5 -1.00 -5.19 12.87
C ARG A 5 -1.04 -3.90 13.66
N ARG A 6 -1.47 -2.82 12.98
CA ARG A 6 -1.56 -1.50 13.59
C ARG A 6 -2.50 -0.59 12.80
N VAL A 7 -2.99 0.40 13.48
CA VAL A 7 -3.59 1.59 12.91
C VAL A 7 -2.74 2.76 13.39
N HIS A 8 -2.10 3.46 12.47
CA HIS A 8 -1.19 4.56 12.74
C HIS A 8 -1.86 5.88 12.35
N LEU A 9 -1.81 6.89 13.22
CA LEU A 9 -2.30 8.24 12.93
C LEU A 9 -1.14 9.07 12.37
N GLU A 10 -1.42 9.78 11.29
CA GLU A 10 -0.48 10.62 10.55
C GLU A 10 -1.16 11.91 10.09
N GLU A 11 -0.39 12.78 9.49
CA GLU A 11 -0.87 13.95 8.76
C GLU A 11 -0.50 13.84 7.29
N ASP A 12 -1.41 14.29 6.39
CA ASP A 12 -1.07 14.40 4.97
C ASP A 12 -0.10 15.56 4.76
N THR A 13 0.83 15.37 3.84
CA THR A 13 1.87 16.37 3.55
C THR A 13 1.47 17.29 2.41
N GLY A 14 2.20 18.41 2.25
CA GLY A 14 2.15 19.22 1.03
C GLY A 14 2.63 18.41 -0.17
N LYS A 15 2.01 18.62 -1.32
CA LYS A 15 2.37 17.97 -2.59
C LYS A 15 3.34 18.84 -3.37
N LEU A 16 4.50 18.27 -3.72
CA LEU A 16 5.47 18.94 -4.56
C LEU A 16 5.10 18.75 -6.04
N LEU A 17 5.01 19.84 -6.76
CA LEU A 17 4.74 19.87 -8.20
C LEU A 17 5.96 20.47 -8.92
N HIS A 18 6.65 19.63 -9.69
CA HIS A 18 7.75 20.11 -10.55
C HIS A 18 7.15 20.72 -11.81
N VAL A 19 7.44 22.00 -12.03
CA VAL A 19 7.04 22.74 -13.22
C VAL A 19 8.27 23.02 -14.07
N GLU A 20 8.07 23.52 -15.29
CA GLU A 20 9.18 23.86 -16.18
C GLU A 20 10.12 24.89 -15.55
N GLY A 21 11.45 24.68 -15.74
CA GLY A 21 12.52 25.45 -15.14
C GLY A 21 12.90 24.98 -13.74
N ASP A 22 13.73 25.76 -13.04
CA ASP A 22 14.27 25.46 -11.69
C ASP A 22 13.27 25.77 -10.56
N ARG A 23 11.97 25.61 -10.81
CA ARG A 23 10.93 25.93 -9.84
C ARG A 23 10.14 24.68 -9.45
N SER A 24 9.83 24.59 -8.17
CA SER A 24 8.87 23.65 -7.64
C SER A 24 7.74 24.41 -6.94
N LEU A 25 6.52 24.03 -7.19
CA LEU A 25 5.34 24.52 -6.47
C LEU A 25 5.01 23.56 -5.35
N VAL A 26 4.52 24.07 -4.24
CA VAL A 26 4.02 23.28 -3.12
C VAL A 26 2.51 23.49 -3.02
N ASP A 27 1.77 22.41 -3.19
CA ASP A 27 0.32 22.40 -3.02
C ASP A 27 0.01 21.94 -1.58
N TYR A 28 -0.58 22.84 -0.79
CA TYR A 28 -0.94 22.61 0.60
C TYR A 28 -2.41 22.22 0.81
N ASN A 29 -3.19 22.00 -0.26
CA ASN A 29 -4.63 21.74 -0.14
C ASN A 29 -4.99 20.56 0.79
N ARG A 30 -4.08 19.61 0.94
CA ARG A 30 -4.24 18.44 1.82
C ARG A 30 -3.28 18.40 3.00
N SER A 31 -2.38 19.37 3.11
CA SER A 31 -1.41 19.42 4.21
C SER A 31 -2.11 19.55 5.56
N GLY A 32 -1.72 18.71 6.52
CA GLY A 32 -2.31 18.66 7.85
C GLY A 32 -3.66 17.92 7.93
N VAL A 33 -4.16 17.35 6.83
CA VAL A 33 -5.36 16.49 6.89
C VAL A 33 -5.01 15.21 7.65
N PRO A 34 -5.77 14.85 8.70
CA PRO A 34 -5.52 13.63 9.44
C PRO A 34 -5.59 12.39 8.54
N LEU A 35 -4.61 11.54 8.64
CA LEU A 35 -4.52 10.25 7.96
C LEU A 35 -4.51 9.11 8.97
N MET A 36 -5.00 7.97 8.55
CA MET A 36 -4.96 6.73 9.28
C MET A 36 -4.37 5.64 8.38
N GLU A 37 -3.18 5.15 8.71
CA GLU A 37 -2.56 4.02 8.04
C GLU A 37 -2.98 2.73 8.72
N ILE A 38 -3.65 1.84 7.98
CA ILE A 38 -4.07 0.51 8.44
C ILE A 38 -3.15 -0.53 7.81
N VAL A 39 -2.34 -1.20 8.63
CA VAL A 39 -1.38 -2.21 8.18
C VAL A 39 -1.90 -3.60 8.52
N THR A 40 -2.01 -4.45 7.50
CA THR A 40 -2.38 -5.86 7.68
C THR A 40 -1.24 -6.69 8.27
N GLU A 41 -1.59 -7.81 8.90
CA GLU A 41 -0.65 -8.76 9.46
C GLU A 41 -0.93 -10.19 9.01
N HIS A 42 0.14 -10.92 8.78
CA HIS A 42 0.12 -12.35 8.63
C HIS A 42 0.76 -13.00 9.86
N ASP A 43 -0.04 -13.62 10.68
CA ASP A 43 0.40 -14.40 11.85
C ASP A 43 -0.42 -15.69 11.95
N PRO A 44 0.07 -16.79 11.34
CA PRO A 44 -0.63 -18.07 11.37
C PRO A 44 -0.83 -18.64 12.79
N ALA A 45 0.07 -18.30 13.71
CA ALA A 45 -0.04 -18.77 15.10
C ALA A 45 -1.20 -18.10 15.83
N ALA A 46 -1.48 -16.83 15.50
CA ALA A 46 -2.67 -16.12 15.98
C ALA A 46 -3.92 -16.36 15.12
N GLY A 47 -3.83 -17.20 14.07
CA GLY A 47 -4.93 -17.50 13.15
C GLY A 47 -5.22 -16.38 12.14
N PHE A 48 -4.23 -15.60 11.79
CA PHE A 48 -4.32 -14.57 10.75
C PHE A 48 -3.63 -15.02 9.46
N ASP A 49 -4.41 -15.01 8.38
CA ASP A 49 -3.94 -15.38 7.05
C ASP A 49 -3.44 -14.15 6.29
N GLN A 50 -2.55 -14.41 5.34
CA GLN A 50 -2.22 -13.42 4.31
C GLN A 50 -3.36 -13.28 3.31
N ILE A 51 -3.35 -12.19 2.55
CA ILE A 51 -4.18 -12.05 1.35
C ILE A 51 -3.51 -12.84 0.22
N ASN A 52 -4.20 -13.85 -0.34
CA ASN A 52 -3.60 -14.82 -1.26
C ASN A 52 -3.94 -14.59 -2.73
N SER A 53 -4.84 -13.66 -3.02
CA SER A 53 -5.30 -13.42 -4.40
C SER A 53 -5.73 -11.97 -4.61
N ALA A 54 -5.88 -11.60 -5.88
CA ALA A 54 -6.44 -10.30 -6.26
C ALA A 54 -7.91 -10.16 -5.84
N ASP A 55 -8.67 -11.26 -5.85
CA ASP A 55 -10.06 -11.28 -5.39
C ASP A 55 -10.15 -11.01 -3.89
N GLU A 56 -9.30 -11.66 -3.10
CA GLU A 56 -9.22 -11.43 -1.65
C GLU A 56 -8.78 -9.99 -1.32
N ALA A 57 -7.83 -9.44 -2.06
CA ALA A 57 -7.39 -8.05 -1.90
C ALA A 57 -8.55 -7.07 -2.16
N ARG A 58 -9.30 -7.29 -3.22
CA ARG A 58 -10.48 -6.48 -3.54
C ARG A 58 -11.55 -6.61 -2.47
N GLU A 59 -11.88 -7.84 -2.05
CA GLU A 59 -12.91 -8.09 -1.02
C GLU A 59 -12.51 -7.47 0.34
N TYR A 60 -11.24 -7.57 0.72
CA TYR A 60 -10.70 -6.91 1.91
C TYR A 60 -10.97 -5.40 1.87
N LEU A 61 -10.66 -4.74 0.75
CA LEU A 61 -10.89 -3.29 0.61
C LEU A 61 -12.38 -2.91 0.62
N VAL A 62 -13.24 -3.73 0.01
CA VAL A 62 -14.69 -3.51 0.04
C VAL A 62 -15.21 -3.54 1.47
N ARG A 63 -14.78 -4.53 2.26
CA ARG A 63 -15.18 -4.66 3.66
C ARG A 63 -14.60 -3.54 4.53
N LEU A 64 -13.32 -3.23 4.35
CA LEU A 64 -12.66 -2.14 5.07
C LEU A 64 -13.37 -0.82 4.79
N ARG A 65 -13.65 -0.51 3.53
CA ARG A 65 -14.40 0.69 3.15
C ARG A 65 -15.76 0.74 3.84
N SER A 66 -16.47 -0.36 3.88
CA SER A 66 -17.80 -0.43 4.55
C SER A 66 -17.69 -0.09 6.04
N ILE A 67 -16.65 -0.57 6.73
CA ILE A 67 -16.39 -0.25 8.13
C ILE A 67 -16.10 1.24 8.29
N LEU A 68 -15.22 1.80 7.47
CA LEU A 68 -14.84 3.23 7.54
C LEU A 68 -16.02 4.15 7.27
N LEU A 69 -16.88 3.80 6.32
CA LEU A 69 -18.12 4.52 6.03
C LEU A 69 -19.10 4.46 7.21
N TYR A 70 -19.29 3.27 7.78
CA TYR A 70 -20.19 3.07 8.93
C TYR A 70 -19.74 3.87 10.16
N LEU A 71 -18.44 3.93 10.40
CA LEU A 71 -17.84 4.70 11.50
C LEU A 71 -17.81 6.21 11.21
N GLY A 72 -18.07 6.64 9.98
CA GLY A 72 -18.04 8.05 9.61
C GLY A 72 -16.63 8.67 9.58
N VAL A 73 -15.58 7.86 9.52
CA VAL A 73 -14.18 8.33 9.56
C VAL A 73 -13.60 8.66 8.18
N SER A 74 -14.20 8.15 7.10
CA SER A 74 -13.80 8.43 5.73
C SER A 74 -14.97 8.20 4.77
N ASP A 75 -15.02 8.90 3.65
CA ASP A 75 -15.95 8.64 2.54
C ASP A 75 -15.49 7.48 1.63
N GLY A 76 -14.26 7.01 1.83
CA GLY A 76 -13.69 5.83 1.18
C GLY A 76 -13.59 5.91 -0.34
N LYS A 77 -13.42 7.12 -0.89
CA LYS A 77 -13.29 7.33 -2.33
C LYS A 77 -11.82 7.26 -2.76
N MET A 78 -11.48 6.23 -3.51
CA MET A 78 -10.11 6.05 -4.00
C MET A 78 -9.76 7.06 -5.10
N GLU A 79 -10.69 7.37 -5.97
CA GLU A 79 -10.54 8.33 -7.07
C GLU A 79 -10.29 9.77 -6.59
N GLU A 80 -10.78 10.11 -5.41
CA GLU A 80 -10.56 11.41 -4.75
C GLU A 80 -9.37 11.37 -3.75
N GLY A 81 -8.78 10.18 -3.55
CA GLY A 81 -7.66 9.97 -2.66
C GLY A 81 -8.00 9.92 -1.16
N SER A 82 -9.31 9.81 -0.81
CA SER A 82 -9.74 9.63 0.58
C SER A 82 -9.47 8.20 1.10
N LEU A 83 -9.30 7.25 0.20
CA LEU A 83 -8.80 5.90 0.48
C LEU A 83 -7.65 5.58 -0.47
N ARG A 84 -6.53 5.14 0.06
CA ARG A 84 -5.38 4.68 -0.70
C ARG A 84 -5.11 3.22 -0.39
N CYS A 85 -4.56 2.50 -1.34
CA CYS A 85 -4.12 1.11 -1.14
C CYS A 85 -2.77 0.93 -1.82
N GLU A 86 -1.80 0.46 -1.06
CA GLU A 86 -0.43 0.19 -1.52
C GLU A 86 -0.08 -1.27 -1.18
N PRO A 87 -0.51 -2.24 -2.02
CA PRO A 87 -0.25 -3.64 -1.75
C PRO A 87 1.24 -3.96 -1.90
N ASN A 88 1.75 -4.74 -0.94
CA ASN A 88 3.06 -5.36 -1.01
C ASN A 88 2.90 -6.80 -1.43
N ILE A 89 3.45 -7.18 -2.56
CA ILE A 89 3.25 -8.48 -3.19
C ILE A 89 4.57 -9.23 -3.26
N SER A 90 4.56 -10.47 -2.80
CA SER A 90 5.62 -11.44 -3.01
C SER A 90 5.02 -12.80 -3.33
N ILE A 91 5.71 -13.60 -4.12
CA ILE A 91 5.32 -14.99 -4.36
C ILE A 91 6.42 -15.94 -3.88
N ARG A 92 6.02 -17.16 -3.55
CA ARG A 92 6.91 -18.22 -3.09
C ARG A 92 6.43 -19.58 -3.60
N PRO A 93 7.29 -20.58 -3.69
CA PRO A 93 6.85 -21.95 -3.96
C PRO A 93 5.84 -22.41 -2.93
N LYS A 94 4.84 -23.17 -3.37
CA LYS A 94 3.84 -23.74 -2.47
C LYS A 94 4.53 -24.65 -1.44
N GLY A 95 4.24 -24.41 -0.18
CA GLY A 95 4.84 -25.15 0.94
C GLY A 95 6.12 -24.51 1.52
N SER A 96 6.67 -23.45 0.90
CA SER A 96 7.76 -22.67 1.52
C SER A 96 7.25 -21.91 2.74
N GLY A 97 8.00 -21.92 3.83
CA GLY A 97 7.72 -21.14 5.04
C GLY A 97 8.10 -19.65 4.90
N GLU A 98 9.05 -19.33 4.02
CA GLU A 98 9.60 -17.98 3.87
C GLU A 98 8.92 -17.22 2.75
N PHE A 99 8.69 -15.92 2.96
CA PHE A 99 8.18 -15.03 1.91
C PHE A 99 9.26 -14.77 0.86
N GLY A 100 8.82 -14.58 -0.38
CA GLY A 100 9.67 -14.08 -1.45
C GLY A 100 9.97 -12.58 -1.31
N VAL A 101 10.76 -12.06 -2.23
CA VAL A 101 11.06 -10.62 -2.32
C VAL A 101 9.78 -9.86 -2.66
N ARG A 102 9.47 -8.84 -1.88
CA ARG A 102 8.25 -8.04 -2.06
C ARG A 102 8.43 -6.90 -3.04
N THR A 103 7.38 -6.60 -3.77
CA THR A 103 7.22 -5.41 -4.61
C THR A 103 6.02 -4.62 -4.13
N GLU A 104 6.19 -3.33 -3.91
CA GLU A 104 5.10 -2.42 -3.58
C GLU A 104 4.48 -1.84 -4.85
N ILE A 105 3.14 -1.79 -4.92
CA ILE A 105 2.45 -1.14 -6.04
C ILE A 105 1.79 0.15 -5.56
N LYS A 106 2.03 1.22 -6.31
CA LYS A 106 1.41 2.54 -6.12
C LYS A 106 0.52 2.93 -7.29
N ASN A 107 -0.20 4.04 -7.13
CA ASN A 107 -1.08 4.62 -8.15
C ASN A 107 -2.31 3.73 -8.49
N LEU A 108 -2.88 3.12 -7.48
CA LEU A 108 -4.10 2.31 -7.59
C LEU A 108 -5.31 3.15 -7.15
N ASN A 109 -6.03 3.73 -8.11
CA ASN A 109 -7.05 4.74 -7.85
C ASN A 109 -8.49 4.18 -7.85
N SER A 110 -8.65 2.86 -7.86
CA SER A 110 -9.95 2.18 -7.78
C SER A 110 -9.77 0.74 -7.30
N PHE A 111 -10.84 0.12 -6.79
CA PHE A 111 -10.83 -1.31 -6.44
C PHE A 111 -10.55 -2.21 -7.65
N ARG A 112 -10.96 -1.77 -8.84
CA ARG A 112 -10.63 -2.47 -10.09
C ARG A 112 -9.13 -2.36 -10.40
N ALA A 113 -8.53 -1.20 -10.21
CA ALA A 113 -7.09 -1.01 -10.38
C ALA A 113 -6.30 -1.86 -9.39
N VAL A 114 -6.74 -1.96 -8.12
CA VAL A 114 -6.11 -2.85 -7.13
C VAL A 114 -6.18 -4.30 -7.60
N TYR A 115 -7.35 -4.78 -8.00
CA TYR A 115 -7.51 -6.14 -8.50
C TYR A 115 -6.58 -6.41 -9.69
N ASN A 116 -6.60 -5.55 -10.70
CA ASN A 116 -5.79 -5.72 -11.92
C ASN A 116 -4.29 -5.62 -11.63
N GLY A 117 -3.89 -4.65 -10.81
CA GLY A 117 -2.48 -4.44 -10.45
C GLY A 117 -1.91 -5.61 -9.65
N VAL A 118 -2.64 -6.12 -8.66
CA VAL A 118 -2.24 -7.29 -7.88
C VAL A 118 -2.14 -8.52 -8.78
N LYS A 119 -3.15 -8.77 -9.63
CA LYS A 119 -3.15 -9.90 -10.56
C LYS A 119 -1.94 -9.85 -11.50
N TYR A 120 -1.74 -8.70 -12.15
CA TYR A 120 -0.61 -8.50 -13.07
C TYR A 120 0.74 -8.73 -12.37
N GLU A 121 0.91 -8.21 -11.16
CA GLU A 121 2.17 -8.30 -10.45
C GLU A 121 2.49 -9.74 -10.01
N ILE A 122 1.49 -10.52 -9.60
CA ILE A 122 1.63 -11.94 -9.32
C ILE A 122 2.13 -12.67 -10.58
N GLU A 123 1.45 -12.46 -11.71
CA GLU A 123 1.82 -13.08 -12.99
C GLU A 123 3.22 -12.64 -13.47
N ARG A 124 3.58 -11.37 -13.26
CA ARG A 124 4.92 -10.85 -13.59
C ARG A 124 6.00 -11.52 -12.76
N GLN A 125 5.83 -11.58 -11.44
CA GLN A 125 6.81 -12.22 -10.55
C GLN A 125 6.96 -13.72 -10.86
N GLU A 126 5.85 -14.40 -11.11
CA GLU A 126 5.85 -15.80 -11.50
C GLU A 126 6.66 -16.02 -12.79
N ARG A 127 6.44 -15.19 -13.82
CA ARG A 127 7.19 -15.27 -15.08
C ARG A 127 8.67 -15.05 -14.85
N VAL A 128 9.06 -13.98 -14.12
CA VAL A 128 10.46 -13.67 -13.81
C VAL A 128 11.15 -14.86 -13.14
N LEU A 129 10.53 -15.46 -12.15
CA LEU A 129 11.12 -16.58 -11.42
C LEU A 129 11.17 -17.87 -12.25
N ARG A 130 10.16 -18.14 -13.09
CA ARG A 130 10.16 -19.31 -14.01
C ARG A 130 11.22 -19.20 -15.09
N GLU A 131 11.55 -17.99 -15.52
CA GLU A 131 12.62 -17.72 -16.50
C GLU A 131 14.03 -17.70 -15.85
N GLY A 132 14.13 -18.03 -14.56
CA GLY A 132 15.39 -18.05 -13.82
C GLY A 132 15.92 -16.68 -13.42
N GLY A 133 15.08 -15.64 -13.54
CA GLY A 133 15.39 -14.29 -13.08
C GLY A 133 15.16 -14.11 -11.58
N THR A 134 15.39 -12.90 -11.11
CA THR A 134 15.23 -12.52 -9.70
C THR A 134 14.26 -11.35 -9.56
N VAL A 135 13.32 -11.47 -8.65
CA VAL A 135 12.47 -10.35 -8.25
C VAL A 135 13.29 -9.40 -7.37
N ILE A 136 13.28 -8.11 -7.69
CA ILE A 136 13.95 -7.08 -6.91
C ILE A 136 12.97 -6.37 -5.99
N HIS A 137 13.47 -5.93 -4.82
CA HIS A 137 12.71 -5.11 -3.89
C HIS A 137 12.59 -3.69 -4.44
N GLU A 138 11.45 -3.35 -5.01
CA GLU A 138 11.21 -2.07 -5.67
C GLU A 138 9.78 -1.57 -5.43
N THR A 139 9.58 -0.28 -5.67
CA THR A 139 8.26 0.32 -5.82
C THR A 139 7.93 0.40 -7.32
N ARG A 140 6.75 -0.08 -7.68
CA ARG A 140 6.21 -0.03 -9.03
C ARG A 140 4.92 0.80 -9.04
N ARG A 141 4.63 1.48 -10.13
CA ARG A 141 3.35 2.17 -10.33
C ARG A 141 2.45 1.36 -11.26
N TRP A 142 1.17 1.36 -11.00
CA TRP A 142 0.18 0.87 -11.93
C TRP A 142 -0.02 1.87 -13.07
N ASP A 143 0.06 1.39 -14.30
CA ASP A 143 -0.23 2.13 -15.54
C ASP A 143 -1.58 1.59 -16.07
N GLU A 144 -2.66 2.28 -15.74
CA GLU A 144 -4.02 1.84 -16.08
C GLU A 144 -4.24 1.73 -17.59
N PRO A 145 -3.83 2.72 -18.45
CA PRO A 145 -3.99 2.62 -19.89
C PRO A 145 -3.29 1.41 -20.51
N ARG A 146 -2.11 1.04 -19.98
CA ARG A 146 -1.33 -0.09 -20.50
C ARG A 146 -1.62 -1.39 -19.77
N SER A 147 -2.35 -1.33 -18.65
CA SER A 147 -2.63 -2.47 -17.78
C SER A 147 -1.36 -3.24 -17.35
N VAL A 148 -0.32 -2.52 -16.97
CA VAL A 148 0.96 -3.06 -16.51
C VAL A 148 1.46 -2.34 -15.26
N THR A 149 2.37 -2.96 -14.51
CA THR A 149 3.19 -2.24 -13.52
C THR A 149 4.50 -1.78 -14.14
N ALA A 150 4.95 -0.57 -13.84
CA ALA A 150 6.23 -0.01 -14.28
C ALA A 150 7.09 0.33 -13.06
N SER A 151 8.39 0.01 -13.12
CA SER A 151 9.34 0.37 -12.06
C SER A 151 9.38 1.88 -11.86
N MET A 152 9.41 2.33 -10.61
CA MET A 152 9.59 3.74 -10.25
C MET A 152 11.00 3.99 -9.72
N ARG A 153 11.44 3.17 -8.78
CA ARG A 153 12.75 3.23 -8.14
C ARG A 153 13.06 1.90 -7.48
N SER A 154 14.34 1.55 -7.38
CA SER A 154 14.79 0.48 -6.50
C SER A 154 14.83 1.00 -5.06
N LYS A 155 14.37 0.19 -4.12
CA LYS A 155 14.57 0.45 -2.69
C LYS A 155 15.88 -0.21 -2.28
N GLU A 156 17.00 0.48 -2.51
CA GLU A 156 18.31 -0.03 -2.09
C GLU A 156 18.50 0.00 -0.57
N LEU A 157 17.77 0.89 0.11
CA LEU A 157 17.71 0.97 1.57
C LEU A 157 16.27 1.33 1.95
N GLU A 158 15.69 0.63 2.91
CA GLU A 158 14.48 1.12 3.58
C GLU A 158 14.85 2.46 4.20
N GLN A 159 14.30 3.54 3.66
CA GLN A 159 14.32 4.79 4.39
C GLN A 159 13.53 4.50 5.67
N GLU A 160 14.21 4.49 6.79
CA GLU A 160 13.54 4.49 8.08
C GLU A 160 12.62 5.70 8.09
N TYR A 161 11.31 5.47 7.98
CA TYR A 161 10.37 6.45 8.42
C TYR A 161 10.70 6.68 9.88
N ARG A 162 11.16 7.88 10.22
CA ARG A 162 11.47 8.25 11.59
C ARG A 162 10.16 8.43 12.36
N TYR A 163 9.50 7.32 12.65
CA TYR A 163 8.38 7.29 13.57
C TYR A 163 8.94 7.49 14.98
N PHE A 164 8.96 8.71 15.41
CA PHE A 164 9.24 9.07 16.79
C PHE A 164 8.06 9.85 17.35
N PRO A 165 7.77 9.74 18.65
CA PRO A 165 6.72 10.53 19.29
C PRO A 165 6.98 12.02 19.04
N GLU A 166 5.92 12.74 18.69
CA GLU A 166 6.00 14.19 18.56
C GLU A 166 6.34 14.81 19.93
N PRO A 167 7.45 15.56 20.07
CA PRO A 167 7.91 16.02 21.36
C PRO A 167 6.93 17.01 22.04
N ASP A 168 6.11 17.68 21.23
CA ASP A 168 5.15 18.68 21.72
C ASP A 168 3.78 18.07 22.09
N LEU A 169 3.59 16.76 21.84
CA LEU A 169 2.33 16.07 22.14
C LEU A 169 2.52 15.06 23.28
N VAL A 170 1.60 15.09 24.24
CA VAL A 170 1.56 14.10 25.32
C VAL A 170 0.99 12.79 24.79
N PRO A 171 1.60 11.61 25.12
CA PRO A 171 1.02 10.32 24.77
C PRO A 171 -0.42 10.18 25.27
N MET A 172 -1.32 9.76 24.39
CA MET A 172 -2.70 9.44 24.73
C MET A 172 -2.83 7.95 25.00
N VAL A 173 -3.46 7.62 26.12
CA VAL A 173 -3.77 6.24 26.50
C VAL A 173 -5.27 6.04 26.39
N PHE A 174 -5.69 5.01 25.66
CA PHE A 174 -7.08 4.61 25.51
C PHE A 174 -7.29 3.32 26.28
N GLU A 175 -8.33 3.28 27.13
CA GLU A 175 -8.77 2.09 27.90
C GLU A 175 -9.80 1.29 27.09
#